data_28756bdea2c988a903044f677c7c758f
#
_entry.id   28756bdea2c988a903044f677c7c758f
#
_cell.length_a   1.000
_cell.length_b   1.000
_cell.length_c   1.000
_cell.angle_alpha   90.00
_cell.angle_beta   90.00
_cell.angle_gamma   90.00
#
_symmetry.space_group_name_H-M   'P 1'
#
loop_
_entity.id
_entity.type
_entity.pdbx_description
1 polymer ?
#
loop_
_entity_poly.entity_id
_entity_poly.type
_entity_poly.pdbx_seq_one_letter_code
_entity_poly.pdbx_strand_id
1 'polypeptide(L)'
;VKKGFHAAKRGLLIWKDKENNIIKLFFTNDDQLISLNAKTGKPISSFGKNGIIEIGSSPITPTIIDNQLVIGTTRPAIEVYDIQSGKLQWKYYLRKIDKTIVNSGDFKSGNPWGGISSDNKNGIVYLTTGNAIPYLVGVTRPGKNLYADSIIAFDVRNKKMLWYFQETCHDIWNFDIAAPPILTTINKYGTRIDVVVALTKLGNTIILDRFSGEPIYDYEMKLAPASKFPGEKTCKYQPSFKLPEPFSKNVFTKDDVTNRSKADKDYVMSIVEKSNYGFFPTHELNKSTIVYNLGGGAQWMGGSVDPYKNILYVTTNEIPTILKVFASHDINKNFEYKVSVGKPSMLEDLNGYP
;
A
#
# COMPACT_ATOMS: atom_id res chain seq x y z
N VAL A 1 -26.22 11.00 -2.97
CA VAL A 1 -25.10 10.57 -2.13
C VAL A 1 -25.69 9.75 -1.00
N LYS A 2 -25.42 8.44 -0.92
CA LYS A 2 -25.84 7.60 0.21
C LYS A 2 -25.18 8.11 1.50
N LYS A 3 -25.98 8.30 2.57
CA LYS A 3 -25.45 8.53 3.92
C LYS A 3 -24.60 7.34 4.34
N GLY A 4 -23.35 7.56 4.74
CA GLY A 4 -22.46 6.49 5.21
C GLY A 4 -21.12 6.43 4.47
N PHE A 5 -20.65 7.53 3.94
CA PHE A 5 -19.45 7.64 3.13
C PHE A 5 -18.21 7.75 4.02
N HIS A 6 -17.41 6.69 4.11
CA HIS A 6 -16.22 6.63 4.98
C HIS A 6 -14.88 6.47 4.23
N ALA A 7 -14.90 6.44 2.88
CA ALA A 7 -13.66 6.32 2.12
C ALA A 7 -13.02 7.70 1.89
N ALA A 8 -11.75 7.84 2.26
CA ALA A 8 -10.96 9.01 1.91
C ALA A 8 -10.87 9.15 0.40
N LYS A 9 -11.32 10.27 -0.14
CA LYS A 9 -11.19 10.59 -1.56
C LYS A 9 -9.77 11.03 -1.86
N ARG A 10 -9.11 10.36 -2.80
CA ARG A 10 -7.71 10.57 -3.11
C ARG A 10 -7.48 11.37 -4.38
N GLY A 11 -8.43 12.20 -4.77
CA GLY A 11 -8.30 13.12 -5.89
C GLY A 11 -9.35 12.96 -6.98
N LEU A 12 -9.16 13.73 -8.03
CA LEU A 12 -10.01 13.79 -9.22
C LEU A 12 -9.13 13.62 -10.45
N LEU A 13 -9.61 12.86 -11.43
CA LEU A 13 -9.02 12.80 -12.75
C LEU A 13 -9.74 13.81 -13.65
N ILE A 14 -8.99 14.64 -14.34
CA ILE A 14 -9.50 15.58 -15.33
C ILE A 14 -9.15 15.07 -16.72
N TRP A 15 -10.14 14.99 -17.58
CA TRP A 15 -9.93 14.62 -18.97
C TRP A 15 -10.64 15.56 -19.92
N LYS A 16 -9.91 16.04 -20.93
CA LYS A 16 -10.47 16.91 -21.97
C LYS A 16 -10.93 16.05 -23.14
N ASP A 17 -12.24 15.92 -23.27
CA ASP A 17 -12.89 15.29 -24.40
C ASP A 17 -12.85 16.26 -25.59
N LYS A 18 -11.91 16.02 -26.50
CA LYS A 18 -11.70 16.89 -27.67
C LYS A 18 -12.82 16.76 -28.70
N GLU A 19 -13.45 15.58 -28.80
CA GLU A 19 -14.53 15.31 -29.77
C GLU A 19 -15.80 16.06 -29.40
N ASN A 20 -16.15 16.07 -28.11
CA ASN A 20 -17.36 16.72 -27.63
C ASN A 20 -17.11 18.13 -27.05
N ASN A 21 -15.86 18.60 -27.04
CA ASN A 21 -15.45 19.88 -26.46
C ASN A 21 -15.89 20.03 -24.95
N ILE A 22 -15.82 18.95 -24.20
CA ILE A 22 -16.24 18.89 -22.81
C ILE A 22 -15.03 18.51 -21.95
N ILE A 23 -14.94 19.09 -20.74
CA ILE A 23 -14.02 18.61 -19.71
C ILE A 23 -14.79 17.71 -18.76
N LYS A 24 -14.36 16.45 -18.67
CA LYS A 24 -14.95 15.46 -17.77
C LYS A 24 -14.10 15.33 -16.51
N LEU A 25 -14.75 15.20 -15.37
CA LEU A 25 -14.14 14.81 -14.09
C LEU A 25 -14.50 13.36 -13.80
N PHE A 26 -13.52 12.58 -13.37
CA PHE A 26 -13.75 11.21 -12.91
C PHE A 26 -13.24 11.05 -11.47
N PHE A 27 -14.00 10.37 -10.64
CA PHE A 27 -13.63 10.02 -9.29
C PHE A 27 -14.37 8.78 -8.81
N THR A 28 -13.82 8.12 -7.83
CA THR A 28 -14.43 6.94 -7.23
C THR A 28 -15.27 7.32 -6.03
N ASN A 29 -16.28 6.53 -5.81
CA ASN A 29 -17.18 6.59 -4.68
C ASN A 29 -17.49 5.17 -4.23
N ASP A 30 -16.59 4.59 -3.43
CA ASP A 30 -16.64 3.22 -2.97
C ASP A 30 -16.67 2.21 -4.16
N ASP A 31 -17.80 1.63 -4.46
CA ASP A 31 -18.03 0.71 -5.58
C ASP A 31 -18.49 1.40 -6.88
N GLN A 32 -18.39 2.72 -6.95
CA GLN A 32 -18.83 3.52 -8.09
C GLN A 32 -17.69 4.34 -8.68
N LEU A 33 -17.66 4.42 -10.01
CA LEU A 33 -16.87 5.39 -10.75
C LEU A 33 -17.84 6.40 -11.39
N ILE A 34 -17.62 7.68 -11.09
CA ILE A 34 -18.53 8.77 -11.44
C ILE A 34 -17.86 9.69 -12.47
N SER A 35 -18.61 10.08 -13.48
CA SER A 35 -18.20 11.05 -14.50
C SER A 35 -19.11 12.28 -14.48
N LEU A 36 -18.50 13.47 -14.29
CA LEU A 36 -19.20 14.75 -14.30
C LEU A 36 -18.64 15.69 -15.37
N ASN A 37 -19.47 16.57 -15.87
CA ASN A 37 -19.03 17.73 -16.65
C ASN A 37 -18.38 18.74 -15.70
N ALA A 38 -17.13 19.09 -15.93
CA ALA A 38 -16.35 19.97 -15.03
C ALA A 38 -16.93 21.39 -14.94
N LYS A 39 -17.60 21.88 -16.00
CA LYS A 39 -18.16 23.23 -16.04
C LYS A 39 -19.49 23.34 -15.31
N THR A 40 -20.33 22.30 -15.42
CA THR A 40 -21.72 22.37 -14.93
C THR A 40 -21.95 21.53 -13.66
N GLY A 41 -21.02 20.64 -13.30
CA GLY A 41 -21.17 19.67 -12.22
C GLY A 41 -22.21 18.57 -12.49
N LYS A 42 -22.84 18.56 -13.67
CA LYS A 42 -23.86 17.58 -14.02
C LYS A 42 -23.23 16.25 -14.45
N PRO A 43 -23.87 15.10 -14.12
CA PRO A 43 -23.45 13.80 -14.62
C PRO A 43 -23.39 13.75 -16.16
N ILE A 44 -22.40 13.03 -16.70
CA ILE A 44 -22.29 12.76 -18.15
C ILE A 44 -23.22 11.59 -18.49
N SER A 45 -24.35 11.88 -19.08
CA SER A 45 -25.41 10.88 -19.32
C SER A 45 -25.00 9.71 -20.23
N SER A 46 -24.02 9.92 -21.13
CA SER A 46 -23.47 8.87 -21.98
C SER A 46 -22.51 7.92 -21.28
N PHE A 47 -22.07 8.24 -20.04
CA PHE A 47 -21.19 7.40 -19.26
C PHE A 47 -22.01 6.51 -18.31
N GLY A 48 -22.04 5.21 -18.56
CA GLY A 48 -22.79 4.24 -17.81
C GLY A 48 -24.27 4.60 -17.64
N LYS A 49 -24.78 4.49 -16.44
CA LYS A 49 -26.15 4.89 -16.10
C LYS A 49 -26.11 6.28 -15.46
N ASN A 50 -26.45 7.32 -16.24
CA ASN A 50 -26.45 8.71 -15.77
C ASN A 50 -25.12 9.15 -15.13
N GLY A 51 -24.01 8.90 -15.79
CA GLY A 51 -22.68 9.31 -15.32
C GLY A 51 -22.06 8.40 -14.28
N ILE A 52 -22.62 7.21 -14.03
CA ILE A 52 -22.19 6.28 -13.00
C ILE A 52 -22.03 4.87 -13.56
N ILE A 53 -20.93 4.21 -13.22
CA ILE A 53 -20.72 2.77 -13.42
C ILE A 53 -20.38 2.11 -12.11
N GLU A 54 -20.72 0.82 -11.97
CA GLU A 54 -20.28 -0.02 -10.88
C GLU A 54 -18.88 -0.58 -11.17
N ILE A 55 -18.00 -0.52 -10.19
CA ILE A 55 -16.62 -1.04 -10.22
C ILE A 55 -16.38 -1.96 -9.02
N GLY A 56 -15.25 -2.67 -8.99
CA GLY A 56 -14.75 -3.17 -7.72
C GLY A 56 -14.48 -1.97 -6.80
N SER A 57 -14.82 -2.05 -5.49
CA SER A 57 -14.60 -0.95 -4.55
C SER A 57 -13.19 -0.40 -4.67
N SER A 58 -13.03 0.92 -4.73
CA SER A 58 -11.73 1.57 -4.90
C SER A 58 -11.67 2.92 -4.20
N PRO A 59 -10.65 3.17 -3.35
CA PRO A 59 -10.42 4.47 -2.72
C PRO A 59 -9.57 5.40 -3.58
N ILE A 60 -9.00 4.93 -4.69
CA ILE A 60 -8.03 5.69 -5.50
C ILE A 60 -8.67 6.33 -6.73
N THR A 61 -8.02 7.38 -7.20
CA THR A 61 -8.37 8.04 -8.46
C THR A 61 -7.97 7.14 -9.64
N PRO A 62 -8.82 6.98 -10.67
CA PRO A 62 -8.43 6.31 -11.91
C PRO A 62 -7.34 7.10 -12.64
N THR A 63 -6.60 6.43 -13.53
CA THR A 63 -5.71 7.06 -14.50
C THR A 63 -6.15 6.75 -15.93
N ILE A 64 -5.46 7.35 -16.90
CA ILE A 64 -5.78 7.19 -18.33
C ILE A 64 -4.59 6.60 -19.06
N ILE A 65 -4.84 5.61 -19.89
CA ILE A 65 -3.97 5.17 -20.97
C ILE A 65 -4.78 5.20 -22.27
N ASP A 66 -4.31 5.97 -23.24
CA ASP A 66 -5.04 6.22 -24.49
C ASP A 66 -6.48 6.75 -24.20
N ASN A 67 -7.51 6.06 -24.64
CA ASN A 67 -8.92 6.36 -24.34
C ASN A 67 -9.54 5.41 -23.32
N GLN A 68 -8.74 4.89 -22.40
CA GLN A 68 -9.16 3.93 -21.39
C GLN A 68 -8.95 4.48 -19.98
N LEU A 69 -9.95 4.32 -19.13
CA LEU A 69 -9.84 4.54 -17.68
C LEU A 69 -9.29 3.28 -17.04
N VAL A 70 -8.19 3.42 -16.32
CA VAL A 70 -7.53 2.32 -15.61
C VAL A 70 -7.65 2.56 -14.12
N ILE A 71 -8.14 1.58 -13.37
CA ILE A 71 -8.34 1.68 -11.94
C ILE A 71 -7.92 0.41 -11.21
N GLY A 72 -7.30 0.58 -10.04
CA GLY A 72 -7.06 -0.49 -9.10
C GLY A 72 -8.21 -0.64 -8.11
N THR A 73 -8.61 -1.87 -7.81
CA THR A 73 -9.75 -2.16 -6.93
C THR A 73 -9.37 -2.98 -5.72
N THR A 74 -10.19 -2.89 -4.63
CA THR A 74 -9.95 -3.60 -3.36
C THR A 74 -10.15 -5.12 -3.46
N ARG A 75 -10.91 -5.59 -4.45
CA ARG A 75 -10.76 -6.97 -4.95
C ARG A 75 -9.54 -6.95 -5.84
N PRO A 76 -8.36 -7.46 -5.40
CA PRO A 76 -7.08 -7.12 -6.01
C PRO A 76 -7.08 -7.27 -7.52
N ALA A 77 -7.44 -6.22 -8.24
CA ALA A 77 -7.57 -6.22 -9.68
C ALA A 77 -7.22 -4.86 -10.29
N ILE A 78 -6.80 -4.88 -11.54
CA ILE A 78 -6.80 -3.76 -12.45
C ILE A 78 -8.05 -3.91 -13.33
N GLU A 79 -8.91 -2.90 -13.30
CA GLU A 79 -10.10 -2.84 -14.15
C GLU A 79 -9.93 -1.71 -15.17
N VAL A 80 -10.30 -1.99 -16.42
CA VAL A 80 -10.15 -1.04 -17.52
C VAL A 80 -11.46 -0.82 -18.23
N TYR A 81 -11.83 0.45 -18.38
CA TYR A 81 -13.10 0.90 -18.92
C TYR A 81 -12.88 1.86 -20.09
N ASP A 82 -13.79 1.84 -21.02
CA ASP A 82 -13.87 2.85 -22.07
C ASP A 82 -14.19 4.22 -21.46
N ILE A 83 -13.43 5.25 -21.80
CA ILE A 83 -13.56 6.59 -21.17
C ILE A 83 -14.81 7.34 -21.59
N GLN A 84 -15.41 7.00 -22.75
CA GLN A 84 -16.61 7.67 -23.24
C GLN A 84 -17.87 7.05 -22.66
N SER A 85 -17.97 5.73 -22.72
CA SER A 85 -19.18 4.98 -22.37
C SER A 85 -19.16 4.38 -20.96
N GLY A 86 -17.98 4.24 -20.34
CA GLY A 86 -17.82 3.52 -19.08
C GLY A 86 -17.99 2.01 -19.22
N LYS A 87 -17.98 1.45 -20.44
CA LYS A 87 -18.09 0.01 -20.66
C LYS A 87 -16.80 -0.68 -20.20
N LEU A 88 -16.93 -1.73 -19.37
CA LEU A 88 -15.81 -2.58 -18.99
C LEU A 88 -15.19 -3.21 -20.22
N GLN A 89 -13.89 -2.99 -20.42
CA GLN A 89 -13.11 -3.55 -21.51
C GLN A 89 -12.51 -4.90 -21.11
N TRP A 90 -11.82 -4.89 -19.96
CA TRP A 90 -11.22 -6.09 -19.39
C TRP A 90 -10.86 -5.87 -17.93
N LYS A 91 -10.53 -7.00 -17.24
CA LYS A 91 -10.09 -7.04 -15.85
C LYS A 91 -8.93 -8.01 -15.70
N TYR A 92 -7.94 -7.62 -14.90
CA TYR A 92 -6.80 -8.46 -14.54
C TYR A 92 -6.71 -8.60 -13.01
N TYR A 93 -6.73 -9.82 -12.50
CA TYR A 93 -6.64 -10.08 -11.06
C TYR A 93 -5.19 -10.13 -10.60
N LEU A 94 -4.83 -9.29 -9.64
CA LEU A 94 -3.52 -9.22 -9.00
C LEU A 94 -3.39 -10.28 -7.91
N ARG A 95 -3.53 -11.54 -8.26
CA ARG A 95 -3.32 -12.64 -7.33
C ARG A 95 -2.69 -13.82 -8.04
N LYS A 96 -1.65 -14.38 -7.42
CA LYS A 96 -1.15 -15.69 -7.80
C LYS A 96 -1.97 -16.71 -7.00
N ILE A 97 -2.82 -17.47 -7.66
CA ILE A 97 -3.57 -18.57 -7.03
C ILE A 97 -2.56 -19.68 -6.82
N ASP A 98 -2.16 -19.90 -5.58
CA ASP A 98 -1.46 -21.14 -5.23
C ASP A 98 -2.50 -22.26 -5.13
N LYS A 99 -2.49 -23.13 -6.14
CA LYS A 99 -3.44 -24.25 -6.22
C LYS A 99 -3.24 -25.31 -5.11
N THR A 100 -2.14 -25.21 -4.35
CA THR A 100 -1.84 -26.12 -3.24
C THR A 100 -2.53 -25.72 -1.93
N ILE A 101 -3.06 -24.49 -1.85
CA ILE A 101 -3.79 -24.00 -0.69
C ILE A 101 -5.27 -24.32 -0.88
N VAL A 102 -5.66 -25.52 -0.47
CA VAL A 102 -7.05 -25.95 -0.44
C VAL A 102 -7.77 -25.20 0.68
N ASN A 103 -8.89 -24.52 0.37
CA ASN A 103 -9.81 -23.81 1.27
C ASN A 103 -9.46 -22.37 1.71
N SER A 104 -8.66 -21.63 0.99
CA SER A 104 -8.52 -20.19 1.26
C SER A 104 -9.64 -19.36 0.56
N GLY A 105 -10.90 -19.58 0.96
CA GLY A 105 -12.06 -18.95 0.32
C GLY A 105 -12.07 -17.42 0.29
N ASP A 106 -11.28 -16.75 1.17
CA ASP A 106 -11.26 -15.29 1.32
C ASP A 106 -9.85 -14.69 1.35
N PHE A 107 -8.85 -15.39 0.82
CA PHE A 107 -7.52 -14.83 0.74
C PHE A 107 -7.49 -13.67 -0.25
N LYS A 108 -7.45 -12.46 0.28
CA LYS A 108 -7.29 -11.22 -0.47
C LYS A 108 -5.81 -10.85 -0.45
N SER A 109 -5.13 -11.07 -1.58
CA SER A 109 -3.79 -10.53 -1.85
C SER A 109 -3.79 -9.00 -1.79
N GLY A 110 -2.62 -8.38 -1.72
CA GLY A 110 -2.50 -6.94 -1.63
C GLY A 110 -3.28 -6.19 -2.71
N ASN A 111 -4.19 -5.34 -2.27
CA ASN A 111 -4.97 -4.52 -3.19
C ASN A 111 -4.22 -3.23 -3.57
N PRO A 112 -4.41 -2.69 -4.79
CA PRO A 112 -3.73 -1.48 -5.25
C PRO A 112 -4.36 -0.20 -4.69
N TRP A 113 -4.51 -0.10 -3.39
CA TRP A 113 -5.11 1.05 -2.72
C TRP A 113 -4.15 2.24 -2.53
N GLY A 114 -2.85 2.02 -2.68
CA GLY A 114 -1.83 3.06 -2.54
C GLY A 114 -1.95 4.13 -3.62
N GLY A 115 -2.30 3.73 -4.81
CA GLY A 115 -2.48 4.63 -5.95
C GLY A 115 -1.89 4.07 -7.24
N ILE A 116 -2.09 4.81 -8.31
CA ILE A 116 -1.69 4.42 -9.65
C ILE A 116 -1.13 5.63 -10.39
N SER A 117 -0.02 5.46 -11.11
CA SER A 117 0.57 6.45 -11.99
C SER A 117 0.71 5.88 -13.39
N SER A 118 0.62 6.73 -14.42
CA SER A 118 0.63 6.29 -15.82
C SER A 118 1.75 6.90 -16.63
N ASP A 119 2.37 6.07 -17.46
CA ASP A 119 3.22 6.45 -18.58
C ASP A 119 2.43 6.25 -19.88
N ASN A 120 1.71 7.30 -20.29
CA ASN A 120 0.88 7.26 -21.49
C ASN A 120 1.67 6.99 -22.78
N LYS A 121 2.91 7.46 -22.86
CA LYS A 121 3.76 7.23 -24.02
C LYS A 121 3.98 5.75 -24.26
N ASN A 122 4.29 5.01 -23.21
CA ASN A 122 4.61 3.59 -23.28
C ASN A 122 3.40 2.68 -23.00
N GLY A 123 2.24 3.21 -22.61
CA GLY A 123 1.04 2.44 -22.29
C GLY A 123 1.14 1.65 -20.99
N ILE A 124 1.99 2.10 -20.06
CA ILE A 124 2.30 1.40 -18.81
C ILE A 124 1.69 2.13 -17.64
N VAL A 125 1.10 1.39 -16.72
CA VAL A 125 0.72 1.91 -15.39
C VAL A 125 1.60 1.29 -14.32
N TYR A 126 1.89 2.10 -13.31
CA TYR A 126 2.62 1.70 -12.11
C TYR A 126 1.69 1.83 -10.92
N LEU A 127 1.67 0.83 -10.06
CA LEU A 127 0.78 0.82 -8.90
C LEU A 127 1.50 0.22 -7.68
N THR A 128 1.06 0.64 -6.52
CA THR A 128 1.52 0.12 -5.24
C THR A 128 0.40 -0.63 -4.56
N THR A 129 0.74 -1.71 -3.86
CA THR A 129 -0.23 -2.58 -3.23
C THR A 129 -0.10 -2.58 -1.71
N GLY A 130 -1.21 -2.83 -1.04
CA GLY A 130 -1.27 -3.03 0.39
C GLY A 130 -0.95 -4.46 0.79
N ASN A 131 -0.99 -4.71 2.09
CA ASN A 131 -0.74 -6.01 2.66
C ASN A 131 -1.87 -7.02 2.40
N ALA A 132 -1.56 -8.28 2.59
CA ALA A 132 -2.53 -9.36 2.48
C ALA A 132 -3.46 -9.43 3.70
N ILE A 133 -4.64 -10.00 3.53
CA ILE A 133 -5.66 -10.15 4.58
C ILE A 133 -5.71 -11.61 5.02
N PRO A 134 -5.75 -11.89 6.34
CA PRO A 134 -5.78 -11.00 7.51
C PRO A 134 -4.48 -10.23 7.74
N TYR A 135 -4.57 -8.96 8.20
CA TYR A 135 -3.43 -8.02 8.23
C TYR A 135 -2.29 -8.41 9.16
N LEU A 136 -2.59 -8.77 10.40
CA LEU A 136 -1.59 -8.89 11.48
C LEU A 136 -1.28 -10.34 11.87
N VAL A 137 -1.91 -11.30 11.20
CA VAL A 137 -1.67 -12.73 11.37
C VAL A 137 -1.83 -13.41 10.03
N GLY A 138 -0.82 -14.18 9.64
CA GLY A 138 -0.74 -14.81 8.33
C GLY A 138 -0.91 -16.33 8.33
N VAL A 139 -1.29 -16.94 9.45
CA VAL A 139 -1.42 -18.42 9.58
C VAL A 139 -2.28 -19.04 8.48
N THR A 140 -3.35 -18.35 8.08
CA THR A 140 -4.27 -18.82 7.03
C THR A 140 -3.81 -18.47 5.60
N ARG A 141 -2.69 -17.76 5.45
CA ARG A 141 -2.16 -17.31 4.17
C ARG A 141 -0.66 -17.59 4.04
N PRO A 142 -0.23 -18.86 4.07
CA PRO A 142 1.19 -19.22 4.03
C PRO A 142 1.87 -18.72 2.74
N GLY A 143 3.20 -18.59 2.78
CA GLY A 143 4.02 -18.19 1.64
C GLY A 143 4.23 -16.68 1.54
N LYS A 144 4.75 -16.21 0.40
CA LYS A 144 5.16 -14.82 0.18
C LYS A 144 4.01 -13.80 0.08
N ASN A 145 2.80 -14.28 -0.17
CA ASN A 145 1.59 -13.47 -0.38
C ASN A 145 1.69 -12.48 -1.55
N LEU A 146 2.22 -12.93 -2.68
CA LEU A 146 2.29 -12.11 -3.89
C LEU A 146 0.87 -11.77 -4.40
N TYR A 147 0.57 -10.53 -4.72
CA TYR A 147 1.50 -9.37 -4.84
C TYR A 147 1.20 -8.32 -3.76
N ALA A 148 1.17 -8.74 -2.49
CA ALA A 148 1.07 -7.78 -1.38
C ALA A 148 2.37 -6.97 -1.26
N ASP A 149 2.27 -5.76 -0.73
CA ASP A 149 3.38 -4.86 -0.39
C ASP A 149 4.38 -4.69 -1.54
N SER A 150 3.83 -4.47 -2.74
CA SER A 150 4.59 -4.51 -3.99
C SER A 150 4.42 -3.25 -4.82
N ILE A 151 5.44 -2.96 -5.61
CA ILE A 151 5.40 -2.03 -6.73
C ILE A 151 5.24 -2.89 -7.98
N ILE A 152 4.30 -2.54 -8.85
CA ILE A 152 3.96 -3.32 -10.04
C ILE A 152 3.96 -2.42 -11.26
N ALA A 153 4.58 -2.85 -12.36
CA ALA A 153 4.40 -2.28 -13.68
C ALA A 153 3.50 -3.18 -14.53
N PHE A 154 2.51 -2.58 -15.15
CA PHE A 154 1.53 -3.29 -15.96
C PHE A 154 1.34 -2.61 -17.32
N ASP A 155 1.55 -3.36 -18.38
CA ASP A 155 1.28 -2.94 -19.76
C ASP A 155 -0.21 -3.06 -20.05
N VAL A 156 -0.89 -1.92 -20.17
CA VAL A 156 -2.34 -1.83 -20.39
C VAL A 156 -2.70 -2.26 -21.82
N ARG A 157 -1.86 -1.93 -22.80
CA ARG A 157 -2.09 -2.25 -24.21
C ARG A 157 -2.00 -3.75 -24.46
N ASN A 158 -1.00 -4.41 -23.87
CA ASN A 158 -0.78 -5.84 -24.01
C ASN A 158 -1.43 -6.67 -22.89
N LYS A 159 -2.10 -6.03 -21.91
CA LYS A 159 -2.86 -6.65 -20.81
C LYS A 159 -2.00 -7.60 -19.97
N LYS A 160 -0.75 -7.23 -19.70
CA LYS A 160 0.17 -8.10 -18.95
C LYS A 160 0.99 -7.35 -17.92
N MET A 161 1.27 -8.02 -16.81
CA MET A 161 2.25 -7.56 -15.84
C MET A 161 3.66 -7.66 -16.47
N LEU A 162 4.43 -6.57 -16.40
CA LEU A 162 5.80 -6.53 -16.87
C LEU A 162 6.76 -7.03 -15.80
N TRP A 163 6.65 -6.44 -14.62
CA TRP A 163 7.47 -6.80 -13.47
C TRP A 163 6.76 -6.40 -12.16
N TYR A 164 7.28 -6.89 -11.06
CA TYR A 164 6.92 -6.48 -9.69
C TYR A 164 8.15 -6.49 -8.79
N PHE A 165 8.12 -5.65 -7.77
CA PHE A 165 9.08 -5.63 -6.67
C PHE A 165 8.32 -5.69 -5.35
N GLN A 166 8.55 -6.70 -4.52
CA GLN A 166 7.91 -6.86 -3.21
C GLN A 166 8.85 -6.37 -2.11
N GLU A 167 8.43 -5.34 -1.35
CA GLU A 167 9.21 -4.80 -0.24
C GLU A 167 9.12 -5.70 1.00
N THR A 168 7.91 -6.13 1.37
CA THR A 168 7.70 -6.94 2.58
C THR A 168 7.17 -8.30 2.21
N CYS A 169 7.94 -9.36 2.51
CA CYS A 169 7.54 -10.72 2.29
C CYS A 169 6.68 -11.20 3.48
N HIS A 170 5.48 -11.74 3.19
CA HIS A 170 4.58 -12.27 4.23
C HIS A 170 4.31 -11.27 5.35
N ASP A 171 3.81 -10.10 4.98
CA ASP A 171 3.58 -9.00 5.92
C ASP A 171 2.56 -9.38 7.01
N ILE A 172 2.99 -9.28 8.27
CA ILE A 172 2.17 -9.40 9.48
C ILE A 172 2.23 -8.11 10.32
N TRP A 173 2.75 -7.02 9.77
CA TRP A 173 3.02 -5.77 10.47
C TRP A 173 2.16 -4.61 9.97
N ASN A 174 1.46 -4.77 8.85
CA ASN A 174 0.73 -3.73 8.14
C ASN A 174 1.67 -2.67 7.49
N PHE A 175 2.69 -3.16 6.79
CA PHE A 175 3.71 -2.36 6.10
C PHE A 175 3.38 -2.04 4.64
N ASP A 176 2.09 -1.87 4.34
CA ASP A 176 1.61 -1.50 3.00
C ASP A 176 2.47 -0.41 2.35
N ILE A 177 2.62 -0.49 1.02
CA ILE A 177 3.06 0.66 0.24
C ILE A 177 1.83 1.54 -0.04
N ALA A 178 1.57 2.48 0.86
CA ALA A 178 0.31 3.25 0.91
C ALA A 178 0.27 4.45 -0.05
N ALA A 179 1.44 4.89 -0.55
CA ALA A 179 1.58 6.06 -1.42
C ALA A 179 1.53 5.69 -2.91
N PRO A 180 0.98 6.56 -3.78
CA PRO A 180 1.07 6.35 -5.22
C PRO A 180 2.53 6.42 -5.69
N PRO A 181 2.94 5.61 -6.69
CA PRO A 181 4.29 5.69 -7.23
C PRO A 181 4.51 7.02 -7.97
N ILE A 182 5.73 7.53 -7.92
CA ILE A 182 6.14 8.77 -8.59
C ILE A 182 7.00 8.40 -9.79
N LEU A 183 6.64 8.93 -10.98
CA LEU A 183 7.43 8.75 -12.19
C LEU A 183 8.31 9.97 -12.40
N THR A 184 9.62 9.76 -12.54
CA THR A 184 10.59 10.82 -12.79
C THR A 184 11.80 10.29 -13.57
N THR A 185 12.74 11.18 -13.89
CA THR A 185 14.03 10.83 -14.49
C THR A 185 15.12 11.32 -13.55
N ILE A 186 16.05 10.46 -13.21
CA ILE A 186 17.22 10.81 -12.41
C ILE A 186 18.47 10.83 -13.26
N ASN A 187 19.52 11.51 -12.77
CA ASN A 187 20.87 11.40 -13.33
C ASN A 187 21.73 10.59 -12.35
N LYS A 188 22.24 9.45 -12.79
CA LYS A 188 23.17 8.64 -12.03
C LYS A 188 24.47 8.48 -12.84
N TYR A 189 25.56 9.01 -12.33
CA TYR A 189 26.89 9.00 -12.99
C TYR A 189 26.87 9.51 -14.46
N GLY A 190 26.12 10.61 -14.69
CA GLY A 190 26.03 11.19 -16.04
C GLY A 190 24.95 10.55 -16.93
N THR A 191 24.41 9.41 -16.56
CA THR A 191 23.37 8.71 -17.32
C THR A 191 21.97 9.08 -16.80
N ARG A 192 21.10 9.49 -17.72
CA ARG A 192 19.67 9.74 -17.41
C ARG A 192 18.92 8.41 -17.42
N ILE A 193 18.23 8.13 -16.30
CA ILE A 193 17.46 6.90 -16.11
C ILE A 193 16.02 7.28 -15.74
N ASP A 194 15.08 6.78 -16.50
CA ASP A 194 13.66 6.90 -16.17
C ASP A 194 13.31 5.91 -15.07
N VAL A 195 12.78 6.43 -13.95
CA VAL A 195 12.55 5.64 -12.75
C VAL A 195 11.11 5.74 -12.26
N VAL A 196 10.70 4.73 -11.51
CA VAL A 196 9.57 4.76 -10.63
C VAL A 196 10.06 4.79 -9.18
N VAL A 197 9.52 5.70 -8.40
CA VAL A 197 9.87 5.88 -6.99
C VAL A 197 8.66 5.52 -6.13
N ALA A 198 8.85 4.64 -5.16
CA ALA A 198 7.86 4.33 -4.15
C ALA A 198 8.35 4.79 -2.77
N LEU A 199 7.45 5.47 -2.05
CA LEU A 199 7.65 5.91 -0.67
C LEU A 199 6.86 4.98 0.25
N THR A 200 7.50 4.40 1.24
CA THR A 200 6.92 3.29 2.00
C THR A 200 6.69 3.62 3.46
N LYS A 201 5.83 2.85 4.12
CA LYS A 201 5.63 2.93 5.58
C LYS A 201 6.88 2.58 6.37
N LEU A 202 7.78 1.79 5.78
CA LEU A 202 9.10 1.49 6.36
C LEU A 202 10.10 2.64 6.20
N GLY A 203 9.67 3.82 5.73
CA GLY A 203 10.54 4.97 5.54
C GLY A 203 11.52 4.84 4.38
N ASN A 204 11.37 3.85 3.53
CA ASN A 204 12.25 3.63 2.39
C ASN A 204 11.82 4.46 1.17
N THR A 205 12.82 4.97 0.45
CA THR A 205 12.66 5.48 -0.92
C THR A 205 13.15 4.41 -1.88
N ILE A 206 12.23 3.60 -2.39
CA ILE A 206 12.55 2.54 -3.36
C ILE A 206 12.56 3.14 -4.75
N ILE A 207 13.71 3.12 -5.42
CA ILE A 207 13.88 3.65 -6.76
C ILE A 207 14.22 2.50 -7.70
N LEU A 208 13.32 2.24 -8.66
CA LEU A 208 13.46 1.16 -9.63
C LEU A 208 13.57 1.74 -11.04
N ASP A 209 14.35 1.11 -11.89
CA ASP A 209 14.29 1.36 -13.34
C ASP A 209 12.85 1.11 -13.82
N ARG A 210 12.29 2.07 -14.53
CA ARG A 210 10.88 2.06 -14.91
C ARG A 210 10.50 0.88 -15.80
N PHE A 211 11.42 0.42 -16.63
CA PHE A 211 11.15 -0.62 -17.63
C PHE A 211 11.51 -2.02 -17.16
N SER A 212 12.63 -2.16 -16.47
CA SER A 212 13.10 -3.48 -15.99
C SER A 212 12.59 -3.86 -14.60
N GLY A 213 12.29 -2.85 -13.75
CA GLY A 213 11.97 -3.06 -12.34
C GLY A 213 13.20 -3.30 -11.46
N GLU A 214 14.39 -3.20 -12.02
CA GLU A 214 15.63 -3.40 -11.27
C GLU A 214 15.88 -2.21 -10.33
N PRO A 215 16.28 -2.46 -9.07
CA PRO A 215 16.63 -1.40 -8.14
C PRO A 215 17.83 -0.57 -8.61
N ILE A 216 17.69 0.76 -8.52
CA ILE A 216 18.78 1.69 -8.86
C ILE A 216 19.90 1.66 -7.81
N TYR A 217 19.55 1.37 -6.57
CA TYR A 217 20.50 1.20 -5.46
C TYR A 217 20.37 -0.20 -4.90
N ASP A 218 21.51 -0.78 -4.53
CA ASP A 218 21.56 -2.12 -3.92
C ASP A 218 20.86 -2.14 -2.56
N TYR A 219 20.31 -3.28 -2.22
CA TYR A 219 19.73 -3.56 -0.91
C TYR A 219 20.21 -4.94 -0.41
N GLU A 220 20.16 -5.14 0.90
CA GLU A 220 20.56 -6.39 1.53
C GLU A 220 19.31 -7.22 1.89
N MET A 221 19.40 -8.53 1.71
CA MET A 221 18.43 -9.47 2.29
C MET A 221 18.90 -9.83 3.70
N LYS A 222 18.32 -9.18 4.72
CA LYS A 222 18.69 -9.33 6.12
C LYS A 222 17.84 -10.40 6.80
N LEU A 223 18.47 -11.21 7.64
CA LEU A 223 17.79 -12.23 8.44
C LEU A 223 16.75 -11.59 9.37
N ALA A 224 15.49 -12.02 9.24
CA ALA A 224 14.40 -11.61 10.11
C ALA A 224 14.14 -12.68 11.20
N PRO A 225 13.63 -12.29 12.37
CA PRO A 225 13.27 -13.24 13.41
C PRO A 225 12.21 -14.24 12.95
N ALA A 226 12.37 -15.51 13.30
CA ALA A 226 11.33 -16.50 13.08
C ALA A 226 10.10 -16.21 13.96
N SER A 227 8.90 -16.43 13.42
CA SER A 227 7.68 -16.22 14.19
C SER A 227 7.61 -17.18 15.38
N LYS A 228 7.21 -16.66 16.52
CA LYS A 228 6.87 -17.42 17.71
C LYS A 228 5.37 -17.64 17.87
N PHE A 229 4.57 -17.09 16.95
CA PHE A 229 3.14 -17.28 16.94
C PHE A 229 2.79 -18.68 16.43
N PRO A 230 1.91 -19.45 17.11
CA PRO A 230 1.59 -20.81 16.71
C PRO A 230 1.06 -20.91 15.27
N GLY A 231 1.72 -21.73 14.45
CA GLY A 231 1.37 -21.95 13.05
C GLY A 231 1.80 -20.86 12.06
N GLU A 232 2.33 -19.74 12.51
CA GLU A 232 2.81 -18.65 11.66
C GLU A 232 4.19 -18.95 11.09
N LYS A 233 4.36 -18.71 9.78
CA LYS A 233 5.62 -18.91 9.05
C LYS A 233 5.98 -17.65 8.27
N THR A 234 6.76 -16.77 8.87
CA THR A 234 7.29 -15.57 8.21
C THR A 234 8.44 -15.90 7.28
N CYS A 235 8.74 -15.00 6.35
CA CYS A 235 9.92 -15.12 5.49
C CYS A 235 11.21 -14.98 6.32
N LYS A 236 12.16 -15.86 6.03
CA LYS A 236 13.46 -15.89 6.73
C LYS A 236 14.29 -14.61 6.52
N TYR A 237 14.15 -13.99 5.36
CA TYR A 237 14.87 -12.78 5.00
C TYR A 237 13.88 -11.70 4.56
N GLN A 238 14.20 -10.45 4.93
CA GLN A 238 13.48 -9.25 4.51
C GLN A 238 14.45 -8.25 3.90
N PRO A 239 14.03 -7.45 2.91
CA PRO A 239 14.87 -6.40 2.35
C PRO A 239 15.25 -5.34 3.38
N SER A 240 16.48 -4.86 3.31
CA SER A 240 17.01 -3.77 4.13
C SER A 240 17.72 -2.78 3.21
N PHE A 241 17.19 -1.57 3.10
CA PHE A 241 17.70 -0.54 2.22
C PHE A 241 18.64 0.39 3.00
N LYS A 242 19.76 0.77 2.36
CA LYS A 242 20.71 1.74 2.89
C LYS A 242 20.72 3.04 2.09
N LEU A 243 20.43 2.94 0.78
CA LEU A 243 20.42 4.08 -0.14
C LEU A 243 19.15 4.06 -1.01
N PRO A 244 18.53 5.22 -1.24
CA PRO A 244 18.70 6.43 -0.41
C PRO A 244 18.49 6.11 1.08
N GLU A 245 19.15 6.87 1.97
CA GLU A 245 18.97 6.70 3.40
C GLU A 245 17.46 6.76 3.74
N PRO A 246 16.94 5.83 4.57
CA PRO A 246 15.54 5.88 4.99
C PRO A 246 15.18 7.25 5.56
N PHE A 247 14.09 7.83 5.08
CA PHE A 247 13.63 9.17 5.50
C PHE A 247 12.88 9.16 6.84
N SER A 248 12.69 8.00 7.44
CA SER A 248 12.00 7.77 8.70
C SER A 248 12.48 6.49 9.36
N LYS A 249 12.37 6.39 10.65
CA LYS A 249 12.70 5.19 11.42
C LYS A 249 11.79 4.02 11.03
N ASN A 250 12.37 2.86 10.87
CA ASN A 250 11.66 1.60 10.58
C ASN A 250 11.95 0.48 11.59
N VAL A 251 12.91 0.70 12.47
CA VAL A 251 13.30 -0.22 13.54
C VAL A 251 13.21 0.52 14.86
N PHE A 252 12.34 0.06 15.76
CA PHE A 252 12.27 0.59 17.12
C PHE A 252 13.38 -0.02 17.97
N THR A 253 14.06 0.81 18.77
CA THR A 253 15.12 0.42 19.71
C THR A 253 14.89 1.07 21.08
N LYS A 254 15.66 0.68 22.08
CA LYS A 254 15.59 1.34 23.42
C LYS A 254 16.02 2.80 23.40
N ASP A 255 16.81 3.19 22.40
CA ASP A 255 17.27 4.58 22.25
C ASP A 255 16.15 5.52 21.74
N ASP A 256 15.05 4.93 21.23
CA ASP A 256 13.87 5.68 20.79
C ASP A 256 12.91 6.02 21.95
N VAL A 257 13.18 5.52 23.15
CA VAL A 257 12.37 5.82 24.32
C VAL A 257 12.55 7.27 24.74
N THR A 258 11.42 7.94 25.04
CA THR A 258 11.39 9.34 25.46
C THR A 258 12.39 9.66 26.58
N ASN A 259 12.99 10.85 26.53
CA ASN A 259 13.89 11.37 27.56
C ASN A 259 13.36 12.66 28.21
N ARG A 260 12.07 12.95 28.05
CA ARG A 260 11.42 14.20 28.53
C ARG A 260 11.51 14.35 30.06
N SER A 261 11.27 13.26 30.77
CA SER A 261 11.52 13.17 32.19
C SER A 261 11.98 11.76 32.57
N LYS A 262 12.58 11.61 33.76
CA LYS A 262 12.93 10.30 34.30
C LYS A 262 11.70 9.40 34.46
N ALA A 263 10.58 9.98 34.94
CA ALA A 263 9.33 9.24 35.18
C ALA A 263 8.74 8.74 33.84
N ASP A 264 8.69 9.57 32.80
CA ASP A 264 8.22 9.17 31.47
C ASP A 264 9.10 8.07 30.88
N LYS A 265 10.43 8.25 30.97
CA LYS A 265 11.39 7.25 30.52
C LYS A 265 11.21 5.89 31.21
N ASP A 266 11.13 5.90 32.54
CA ASP A 266 10.97 4.67 33.34
C ASP A 266 9.64 3.97 33.01
N TYR A 267 8.56 4.75 32.82
CA TYR A 267 7.24 4.25 32.45
C TYR A 267 7.27 3.57 31.06
N VAL A 268 7.73 4.28 30.01
CA VAL A 268 7.79 3.73 28.65
C VAL A 268 8.73 2.54 28.58
N MET A 269 9.90 2.61 29.25
CA MET A 269 10.84 1.52 29.31
C MET A 269 10.20 0.25 29.92
N SER A 270 9.35 0.40 30.93
CA SER A 270 8.64 -0.73 31.54
C SER A 270 7.69 -1.45 30.58
N ILE A 271 7.17 -0.74 29.56
CA ILE A 271 6.37 -1.31 28.48
C ILE A 271 7.27 -1.97 27.44
N VAL A 272 8.33 -1.28 27.03
CA VAL A 272 9.27 -1.74 25.99
C VAL A 272 9.95 -3.06 26.40
N GLU A 273 10.38 -3.19 27.66
CA GLU A 273 11.04 -4.41 28.16
C GLU A 273 10.14 -5.65 28.14
N LYS A 274 8.82 -5.46 28.17
CA LYS A 274 7.81 -6.53 28.07
C LYS A 274 7.30 -6.77 26.66
N SER A 275 7.83 -6.03 25.66
CA SER A 275 7.35 -6.06 24.28
C SER A 275 8.37 -6.70 23.33
N ASN A 276 7.91 -7.13 22.17
CA ASN A 276 8.77 -7.46 21.04
C ASN A 276 9.00 -6.20 20.22
N TYR A 277 10.22 -5.94 19.81
CA TYR A 277 10.61 -4.80 18.95
C TYR A 277 11.88 -5.12 18.15
N GLY A 278 12.30 -4.23 17.28
CA GLY A 278 13.48 -4.40 16.45
C GLY A 278 13.17 -4.60 14.98
N PHE A 279 14.08 -5.22 14.25
CA PHE A 279 13.93 -5.48 12.81
C PHE A 279 12.91 -6.58 12.57
N PHE A 280 11.76 -6.24 11.97
CA PHE A 280 10.65 -7.15 11.70
C PHE A 280 10.25 -8.01 12.91
N PRO A 281 9.87 -7.42 14.05
CA PRO A 281 9.60 -8.15 15.27
C PRO A 281 8.34 -8.99 15.14
N THR A 282 8.41 -10.27 15.48
CA THR A 282 7.28 -11.19 15.34
C THR A 282 6.31 -11.09 16.52
N HIS A 283 5.02 -11.39 16.25
CA HIS A 283 4.01 -11.43 17.29
C HIS A 283 4.14 -12.69 18.15
N GLU A 284 3.81 -12.54 19.43
CA GLU A 284 3.60 -13.62 20.38
C GLU A 284 2.22 -13.44 21.04
N LEU A 285 1.56 -14.55 21.37
CA LEU A 285 0.27 -14.49 22.06
C LEU A 285 0.39 -13.73 23.38
N ASN A 286 -0.52 -12.79 23.59
CA ASN A 286 -0.62 -11.96 24.80
C ASN A 286 0.58 -11.05 25.10
N LYS A 287 1.55 -10.97 24.19
CA LYS A 287 2.69 -10.07 24.29
C LYS A 287 2.55 -8.91 23.31
N SER A 288 2.93 -7.72 23.73
CA SER A 288 2.92 -6.54 22.86
C SER A 288 4.04 -6.57 21.84
N THR A 289 3.79 -5.99 20.68
CA THR A 289 4.79 -5.76 19.61
C THR A 289 4.80 -4.27 19.27
N ILE A 290 5.99 -3.67 19.20
CA ILE A 290 6.18 -2.26 18.88
C ILE A 290 6.77 -2.16 17.48
N VAL A 291 6.11 -1.39 16.60
CA VAL A 291 6.50 -1.19 15.21
C VAL A 291 6.13 0.23 14.75
N TYR A 292 6.85 0.75 13.76
CA TYR A 292 6.45 1.94 13.02
C TYR A 292 5.61 1.52 11.81
N ASN A 293 4.28 1.41 11.97
CA ASN A 293 3.38 0.98 10.88
C ASN A 293 2.31 2.03 10.52
N LEU A 294 1.26 2.17 11.33
CA LEU A 294 0.20 3.15 11.08
C LEU A 294 0.68 4.59 11.28
N GLY A 295 1.63 4.79 12.19
CA GLY A 295 2.28 6.08 12.47
C GLY A 295 3.69 6.20 11.88
N GLY A 296 4.12 5.27 11.01
CA GLY A 296 5.48 5.26 10.45
C GLY A 296 5.54 5.62 8.96
N GLY A 297 6.68 6.13 8.53
CA GLY A 297 7.04 6.37 7.15
C GLY A 297 6.09 7.25 6.36
N ALA A 298 6.01 6.98 5.06
CA ALA A 298 5.08 7.66 4.17
C ALA A 298 3.71 6.94 4.14
N GLN A 299 2.67 7.74 4.31
CA GLN A 299 1.29 7.30 4.21
C GLN A 299 0.70 7.66 2.83
N TRP A 300 -0.60 7.49 2.68
CA TRP A 300 -1.33 7.71 1.43
C TRP A 300 -1.19 9.12 0.81
N MET A 301 -0.71 10.12 1.56
CA MET A 301 -0.38 11.45 1.02
C MET A 301 0.77 11.41 0.03
N GLY A 302 1.67 10.41 0.17
CA GLY A 302 2.81 10.24 -0.72
C GLY A 302 3.82 11.35 -0.65
N GLY A 303 4.44 11.63 -1.78
CA GLY A 303 5.38 12.72 -1.96
C GLY A 303 5.21 13.41 -3.30
N SER A 304 6.04 14.40 -3.54
CA SER A 304 6.10 15.11 -4.81
C SER A 304 7.53 15.33 -5.28
N VAL A 305 7.73 15.45 -6.58
CA VAL A 305 9.04 15.72 -7.17
C VAL A 305 9.04 17.07 -7.87
N ASP A 306 10.09 17.88 -7.63
CA ASP A 306 10.44 19.01 -8.48
C ASP A 306 11.30 18.48 -9.64
N PRO A 307 10.74 18.39 -10.87
CA PRO A 307 11.47 17.78 -11.98
C PRO A 307 12.60 18.66 -12.52
N TYR A 308 12.62 19.94 -12.17
CA TYR A 308 13.67 20.89 -12.61
C TYR A 308 14.88 20.85 -11.69
N LYS A 309 14.65 20.66 -10.39
CA LYS A 309 15.69 20.60 -9.37
C LYS A 309 16.09 19.19 -8.98
N ASN A 310 15.36 18.18 -9.46
CA ASN A 310 15.49 16.77 -9.06
C ASN A 310 15.39 16.58 -7.52
N ILE A 311 14.48 17.32 -6.88
CA ILE A 311 14.24 17.23 -5.44
C ILE A 311 12.94 16.46 -5.21
N LEU A 312 13.02 15.43 -4.39
CA LEU A 312 11.87 14.68 -3.90
C LEU A 312 11.49 15.21 -2.50
N TYR A 313 10.24 15.60 -2.35
CA TYR A 313 9.65 16.01 -1.07
C TYR A 313 8.79 14.87 -0.53
N VAL A 314 9.00 14.52 0.73
CA VAL A 314 8.31 13.42 1.39
C VAL A 314 7.65 13.94 2.67
N THR A 315 6.36 13.62 2.85
CA THR A 315 5.68 13.80 4.14
C THR A 315 5.81 12.51 4.93
N THR A 316 6.33 12.58 6.15
CA THR A 316 6.61 11.40 6.97
C THR A 316 6.10 11.53 8.39
N ASN A 317 5.87 10.38 9.02
CA ASN A 317 5.60 10.22 10.45
C ASN A 317 6.62 9.27 11.09
N GLU A 318 6.87 9.46 12.39
CA GLU A 318 7.74 8.58 13.19
C GLU A 318 7.09 8.26 14.55
N ILE A 319 5.85 7.78 14.52
CA ILE A 319 5.10 7.45 15.73
C ILE A 319 5.07 5.95 15.90
N PRO A 320 5.68 5.39 16.95
CA PRO A 320 5.66 3.95 17.19
C PRO A 320 4.26 3.51 17.61
N THR A 321 3.83 2.39 17.04
CA THR A 321 2.54 1.75 17.34
C THR A 321 2.77 0.52 18.19
N ILE A 322 2.00 0.37 19.26
CA ILE A 322 1.95 -0.84 20.07
C ILE A 322 0.69 -1.63 19.72
N LEU A 323 0.87 -2.92 19.48
CA LEU A 323 -0.23 -3.83 19.17
C LEU A 323 -0.08 -5.13 19.95
N LYS A 324 -1.20 -5.81 20.19
CA LYS A 324 -1.24 -7.07 20.91
C LYS A 324 -2.18 -8.05 20.24
N VAL A 325 -1.73 -9.27 20.09
CA VAL A 325 -2.48 -10.36 19.47
C VAL A 325 -2.99 -11.32 20.53
N PHE A 326 -4.27 -11.65 20.49
CA PHE A 326 -4.93 -12.55 21.44
C PHE A 326 -5.51 -13.77 20.70
N ALA A 327 -5.46 -14.93 21.33
CA ALA A 327 -6.28 -16.04 20.91
C ALA A 327 -7.69 -15.89 21.49
N SER A 328 -8.72 -16.06 20.64
CA SER A 328 -10.11 -16.18 21.10
C SER A 328 -10.69 -17.50 20.60
N HIS A 329 -11.44 -18.21 21.44
CA HIS A 329 -12.19 -19.38 21.00
C HIS A 329 -13.43 -18.96 20.21
N ASP A 330 -13.52 -19.38 18.95
CA ASP A 330 -14.75 -19.27 18.16
C ASP A 330 -15.36 -20.68 18.05
N ILE A 331 -16.37 -20.95 18.88
CA ILE A 331 -17.05 -22.27 18.99
C ILE A 331 -17.74 -22.67 17.66
N ASN A 332 -17.96 -21.71 16.75
CA ASN A 332 -18.80 -21.93 15.56
C ASN A 332 -18.01 -22.15 14.26
N LYS A 333 -16.69 -22.15 14.29
CA LYS A 333 -15.86 -22.40 13.09
C LYS A 333 -14.77 -23.43 13.42
N ASN A 334 -14.52 -24.34 12.48
CA ASN A 334 -13.49 -25.40 12.54
C ASN A 334 -12.02 -24.92 12.74
N PHE A 335 -11.83 -23.79 13.38
CA PHE A 335 -10.52 -23.26 13.78
C PHE A 335 -10.44 -23.30 15.30
N GLU A 336 -9.44 -23.96 15.85
CA GLU A 336 -9.18 -24.00 17.30
C GLU A 336 -8.88 -22.61 17.89
N TYR A 337 -8.54 -21.61 17.04
CA TYR A 337 -8.20 -20.26 17.48
C TYR A 337 -8.73 -19.21 16.52
N LYS A 338 -9.53 -18.29 17.02
CA LYS A 338 -9.73 -16.99 16.39
C LYS A 338 -8.71 -16.02 16.96
N VAL A 339 -7.86 -15.46 16.12
CA VAL A 339 -6.93 -14.43 16.53
C VAL A 339 -7.66 -13.09 16.49
N SER A 340 -7.78 -12.44 17.63
CA SER A 340 -8.17 -11.05 17.71
C SER A 340 -6.94 -10.19 17.96
N VAL A 341 -6.91 -9.03 17.34
CA VAL A 341 -5.88 -8.01 17.56
C VAL A 341 -6.52 -6.94 18.43
N GLY A 342 -5.86 -6.61 19.54
CA GLY A 342 -6.22 -5.42 20.31
C GLY A 342 -6.15 -4.19 19.43
N LYS A 343 -6.95 -3.17 19.71
CA LYS A 343 -6.89 -1.90 18.98
C LYS A 343 -5.44 -1.40 19.01
N PRO A 344 -4.78 -1.22 17.85
CA PRO A 344 -3.46 -0.59 17.83
C PRO A 344 -3.54 0.79 18.47
N SER A 345 -2.61 1.11 19.34
CA SER A 345 -2.49 2.41 19.97
C SER A 345 -1.07 2.96 19.76
N MET A 346 -0.92 4.26 19.82
CA MET A 346 0.39 4.87 19.87
C MET A 346 1.09 4.44 21.17
N LEU A 347 2.40 4.27 21.12
CA LEU A 347 3.21 4.14 22.31
C LEU A 347 3.40 5.56 22.87
N GLU A 348 2.80 5.84 24.00
CA GLU A 348 2.73 7.17 24.58
C GLU A 348 3.41 7.19 25.97
N ASP A 349 3.94 8.36 26.36
CA ASP A 349 4.43 8.62 27.72
C ASP A 349 3.27 8.85 28.71
N LEU A 350 3.56 9.19 29.95
CA LEU A 350 2.56 9.47 30.99
C LEU A 350 1.64 10.65 30.68
N ASN A 351 2.05 11.53 29.76
CA ASN A 351 1.33 12.73 29.35
C ASN A 351 0.63 12.56 27.99
N GLY A 352 0.66 11.37 27.40
CA GLY A 352 0.05 11.07 26.10
C GLY A 352 0.85 11.57 24.89
N TYR A 353 2.15 11.79 25.02
CA TYR A 353 3.04 12.11 23.90
C TYR A 353 3.66 10.81 23.34
N PRO A 354 3.65 10.66 22.00
CA PRO A 354 4.25 9.52 21.34
C PRO A 354 5.78 9.50 21.37
#